data_058849192f8674ad12a75225af9d448b
#
_entry.id   058849192f8674ad12a75225af9d448b
#
_cell.length_a   1.000
_cell.length_b   1.000
_cell.length_c   1.000
_cell.angle_alpha   90.00
_cell.angle_beta   90.00
_cell.angle_gamma   90.00
#
_symmetry.space_group_name_H-M   'P 1'
#
loop_
_entity.id
_entity.type
_entity.pdbx_description
1 polymer ?
#
loop_
_entity_poly.entity_id
_entity_poly.type
_entity_poly.pdbx_seq_one_letter_code
_entity_poly.pdbx_strand_id
1 'polypeptide(L)'
;MRKLILTSFLLSISILNAECSDLNEADCLYWSYYCEWNEDTNQCQEIGGGGGGGEADGPYDYQIITESDGLRNGPDYLDGRIYYPIDGDIGVQLPLKSIIFTPGFGGGSTSMASWAQYFASYGFLAMIIGPNDEINDSHQMRAEGLIDAIETIKQENERLGSPLYDSIDPMNFIVAGYSMGGGASQIALTLDHPHVESIVSGIALNPTIIIEDCDLCPNSDYCICLVPEMLVHDIPTFV
;
A
#
# COMPACT_ATOMS: atom_id res chain seq x y z
N MET A 1 -37.52 22.29 13.17
CA MET A 1 -36.35 22.18 12.32
C MET A 1 -35.12 21.61 13.09
N ARG A 2 -35.28 20.53 13.87
CA ARG A 2 -34.16 19.93 14.68
C ARG A 2 -34.10 18.41 14.60
N LYS A 3 -34.85 17.78 13.67
CA LYS A 3 -34.87 16.29 13.51
C LYS A 3 -34.26 15.77 12.20
N LEU A 4 -33.80 16.65 11.29
CA LEU A 4 -33.22 16.22 10.01
C LEU A 4 -31.68 16.09 10.02
N ILE A 5 -31.00 16.57 11.07
CA ILE A 5 -29.53 16.53 11.11
C ILE A 5 -29.00 15.24 11.76
N LEU A 6 -29.83 14.54 12.58
CA LEU A 6 -29.39 13.34 13.27
C LEU A 6 -29.47 12.06 12.38
N THR A 7 -30.31 12.06 11.35
CA THR A 7 -30.43 10.90 10.45
C THR A 7 -29.33 10.85 9.40
N SER A 8 -28.74 11.99 9.03
CA SER A 8 -27.64 12.04 8.08
C SER A 8 -26.30 11.54 8.66
N PHE A 9 -26.13 11.70 9.99
CA PHE A 9 -24.88 11.32 10.67
C PHE A 9 -24.84 9.81 11.03
N LEU A 10 -26.02 9.18 11.16
CA LEU A 10 -26.11 7.74 11.43
C LEU A 10 -26.03 6.91 10.14
N LEU A 11 -26.30 7.50 8.96
CA LEU A 11 -26.11 6.80 7.68
C LEU A 11 -24.62 6.73 7.28
N SER A 12 -23.83 7.72 7.67
CA SER A 12 -22.39 7.74 7.35
C SER A 12 -21.55 6.76 8.18
N ILE A 13 -22.02 6.28 9.30
CA ILE A 13 -21.31 5.29 10.14
C ILE A 13 -21.59 3.85 9.69
N SER A 14 -22.71 3.62 8.99
CA SER A 14 -23.05 2.28 8.48
C SER A 14 -22.32 1.91 7.17
N ILE A 15 -21.68 2.86 6.51
CA ILE A 15 -21.01 2.66 5.20
C ILE A 15 -19.55 2.24 5.38
N LEU A 16 -18.97 2.35 6.56
CA LEU A 16 -17.59 1.96 6.84
C LEU A 16 -17.31 0.44 6.77
N ASN A 17 -18.37 -0.38 6.62
CA ASN A 17 -18.28 -1.83 6.40
C ASN A 17 -19.25 -2.32 5.32
N ALA A 18 -19.70 -1.47 4.41
CA ALA A 18 -20.56 -1.89 3.33
C ALA A 18 -19.69 -2.43 2.18
N GLU A 19 -19.85 -3.69 1.83
CA GLU A 19 -19.33 -4.25 0.60
C GLU A 19 -20.04 -3.62 -0.60
N CYS A 20 -19.38 -3.55 -1.76
CA CYS A 20 -20.01 -3.00 -2.96
C CYS A 20 -21.38 -3.64 -3.25
N SER A 21 -21.51 -4.94 -2.98
CA SER A 21 -22.77 -5.69 -3.13
C SER A 21 -23.97 -5.16 -2.34
N ASP A 22 -23.72 -4.37 -1.28
CA ASP A 22 -24.75 -3.78 -0.44
C ASP A 22 -25.22 -2.40 -0.92
N LEU A 23 -24.58 -1.85 -1.95
CA LEU A 23 -24.86 -0.51 -2.47
C LEU A 23 -25.94 -0.55 -3.54
N ASN A 24 -26.84 0.45 -3.51
CA ASN A 24 -27.73 0.72 -4.63
C ASN A 24 -26.97 1.44 -5.77
N GLU A 25 -27.60 1.57 -6.94
CA GLU A 25 -26.97 2.16 -8.13
C GLU A 25 -26.38 3.56 -7.88
N ALA A 26 -27.10 4.43 -7.19
CA ALA A 26 -26.64 5.79 -6.92
C ALA A 26 -25.44 5.83 -5.99
N ASP A 27 -25.45 4.99 -4.96
CA ASP A 27 -24.35 4.88 -4.02
C ASP A 27 -23.14 4.17 -4.67
N CYS A 28 -23.38 3.17 -5.52
CA CYS A 28 -22.35 2.50 -6.32
C CYS A 28 -21.62 3.50 -7.24
N LEU A 29 -22.37 4.35 -7.94
CA LEU A 29 -21.81 5.39 -8.81
C LEU A 29 -21.08 6.48 -8.03
N TYR A 30 -21.49 6.76 -6.80
CA TYR A 30 -20.77 7.66 -5.90
C TYR A 30 -19.40 7.09 -5.49
N TRP A 31 -19.34 5.76 -5.29
CA TRP A 31 -18.13 5.03 -4.95
C TRP A 31 -17.44 4.42 -6.18
N SER A 32 -17.62 5.01 -7.34
CA SER A 32 -17.10 4.53 -8.64
C SER A 32 -15.59 4.32 -8.72
N TYR A 33 -14.86 4.71 -7.72
CA TYR A 33 -13.43 4.41 -7.59
C TYR A 33 -13.16 2.99 -7.05
N TYR A 34 -14.10 2.43 -6.29
CA TYR A 34 -13.97 1.11 -5.66
C TYR A 34 -15.00 0.11 -6.18
N CYS A 35 -16.12 0.60 -6.69
CA CYS A 35 -17.24 -0.21 -7.10
C CYS A 35 -17.69 0.16 -8.52
N GLU A 36 -18.18 -0.82 -9.27
CA GLU A 36 -18.83 -0.62 -10.56
C GLU A 36 -20.25 -1.16 -10.54
N TRP A 37 -21.15 -0.47 -11.24
CA TRP A 37 -22.51 -0.94 -11.43
C TRP A 37 -22.58 -1.87 -12.63
N ASN A 38 -22.97 -3.11 -12.40
CA ASN A 38 -23.20 -4.08 -13.46
C ASN A 38 -24.64 -3.99 -13.95
N GLU A 39 -24.85 -3.47 -15.15
CA GLU A 39 -26.19 -3.27 -15.75
C GLU A 39 -26.89 -4.60 -16.06
N ASP A 40 -26.16 -5.66 -16.37
CA ASP A 40 -26.73 -6.98 -16.70
C ASP A 40 -27.31 -7.68 -15.47
N THR A 41 -26.68 -7.51 -14.31
CA THR A 41 -27.10 -8.14 -13.06
C THR A 41 -27.90 -7.20 -12.15
N ASN A 42 -27.91 -5.89 -12.43
CA ASN A 42 -28.44 -4.83 -11.56
C ASN A 42 -27.84 -4.89 -10.15
N GLN A 43 -26.54 -5.10 -10.05
CA GLN A 43 -25.81 -5.17 -8.79
C GLN A 43 -24.57 -4.31 -8.85
N CYS A 44 -24.26 -3.69 -7.71
CA CYS A 44 -22.96 -3.10 -7.47
C CYS A 44 -21.96 -4.20 -7.16
N GLN A 45 -20.84 -4.20 -7.81
CA GLN A 45 -19.77 -5.16 -7.58
C GLN A 45 -18.47 -4.42 -7.33
N GLU A 46 -17.59 -5.04 -6.57
CA GLU A 46 -16.23 -4.52 -6.47
C GLU A 46 -15.66 -4.49 -7.88
N ILE A 47 -14.99 -3.39 -8.22
CA ILE A 47 -14.21 -3.34 -9.45
C ILE A 47 -13.25 -4.50 -9.32
N GLY A 48 -13.56 -5.59 -10.02
CA GLY A 48 -12.88 -6.87 -9.86
C GLY A 48 -11.40 -6.64 -9.99
N GLY A 49 -10.61 -7.05 -9.01
CA GLY A 49 -9.19 -6.79 -8.75
C GLY A 49 -8.26 -6.27 -9.86
N GLY A 50 -8.82 -5.57 -10.80
CA GLY A 50 -8.24 -4.80 -11.88
C GLY A 50 -8.74 -3.39 -11.82
N GLY A 51 -8.31 -2.62 -10.83
CA GLY A 51 -8.59 -1.20 -10.76
C GLY A 51 -8.05 -0.49 -11.98
N GLY A 52 -8.94 0.16 -12.73
CA GLY A 52 -8.58 0.98 -13.86
C GLY A 52 -8.15 0.17 -15.08
N GLY A 53 -9.02 -0.75 -15.49
CA GLY A 53 -8.86 -1.47 -16.75
C GLY A 53 -8.93 -0.52 -17.94
N GLY A 54 -7.84 -0.32 -18.54
CA GLY A 54 -7.61 0.23 -19.84
C GLY A 54 -6.24 -0.18 -20.26
N GLU A 55 -6.11 -1.26 -20.97
CA GLU A 55 -5.02 -1.57 -21.88
C GLU A 55 -3.57 -1.42 -21.36
N ALA A 56 -3.25 -1.82 -20.14
CA ALA A 56 -1.87 -1.82 -19.71
C ALA A 56 -1.54 -2.83 -18.61
N ASP A 57 -2.05 -4.04 -18.71
CA ASP A 57 -1.40 -5.15 -18.04
C ASP A 57 -0.07 -5.39 -18.74
N GLY A 58 0.99 -5.50 -17.96
CA GLY A 58 2.31 -5.81 -18.49
C GLY A 58 2.36 -7.21 -19.10
N PRO A 59 3.50 -7.59 -19.66
CA PRO A 59 3.64 -8.85 -20.41
C PRO A 59 3.66 -10.11 -19.52
N TYR A 60 3.60 -9.98 -18.19
CA TYR A 60 3.69 -11.10 -17.26
C TYR A 60 2.38 -11.35 -16.54
N ASP A 61 2.03 -12.61 -16.37
CA ASP A 61 1.11 -13.03 -15.32
C ASP A 61 1.76 -12.88 -13.95
N TYR A 62 0.98 -12.95 -12.87
CA TYR A 62 1.52 -12.86 -11.52
C TYR A 62 0.90 -13.89 -10.58
N GLN A 63 1.61 -14.18 -9.51
CA GLN A 63 1.12 -14.96 -8.37
C GLN A 63 1.30 -14.16 -7.08
N ILE A 64 0.65 -14.64 -6.02
CA ILE A 64 0.64 -13.98 -4.72
C ILE A 64 1.17 -14.94 -3.67
N ILE A 65 2.02 -14.43 -2.78
CA ILE A 65 2.46 -15.11 -1.55
C ILE A 65 1.95 -14.29 -0.37
N THR A 66 1.39 -14.98 0.61
CA THR A 66 0.87 -14.44 1.85
C THR A 66 1.46 -15.18 3.06
N GLU A 67 1.08 -14.78 4.26
CA GLU A 67 1.47 -15.48 5.50
C GLU A 67 1.02 -16.96 5.51
N SER A 68 -0.10 -17.28 4.86
CA SER A 68 -0.54 -18.67 4.72
C SER A 68 0.41 -19.53 3.89
N ASP A 69 1.24 -18.93 3.07
CA ASP A 69 2.26 -19.58 2.26
C ASP A 69 3.64 -19.56 2.94
N GLY A 70 3.68 -19.09 4.18
CA GLY A 70 4.88 -19.00 5.00
C GLY A 70 5.67 -17.71 4.86
N LEU A 71 5.08 -16.66 4.26
CA LEU A 71 5.68 -15.33 4.27
C LEU A 71 5.79 -14.83 5.72
N ARG A 72 6.92 -14.21 6.05
CA ARG A 72 7.12 -13.57 7.36
C ARG A 72 6.10 -12.46 7.56
N ASN A 73 5.49 -12.42 8.74
CA ASN A 73 4.80 -11.24 9.23
C ASN A 73 5.76 -10.43 10.09
N GLY A 74 5.99 -9.18 9.74
CA GLY A 74 6.90 -8.31 10.49
C GLY A 74 6.29 -7.83 11.80
N PRO A 75 7.07 -7.33 12.77
CA PRO A 75 6.53 -6.69 13.96
C PRO A 75 5.90 -5.32 13.65
N ASP A 76 6.37 -4.65 12.60
CA ASP A 76 6.02 -3.25 12.32
C ASP A 76 4.94 -3.10 11.21
N TYR A 77 4.34 -4.21 10.78
CA TYR A 77 3.21 -4.24 9.85
C TYR A 77 2.38 -5.52 9.99
N LEU A 78 1.19 -5.54 9.40
CA LEU A 78 0.31 -6.71 9.31
C LEU A 78 0.01 -7.09 7.86
N ASP A 79 -0.39 -8.36 7.65
CA ASP A 79 -0.95 -8.85 6.39
C ASP A 79 -0.08 -8.58 5.15
N GLY A 80 1.22 -8.82 5.23
CA GLY A 80 2.10 -8.69 4.08
C GLY A 80 1.65 -9.58 2.91
N ARG A 81 1.62 -8.97 1.70
CA ARG A 81 1.27 -9.67 0.45
C ARG A 81 2.28 -9.37 -0.61
N ILE A 82 2.93 -10.38 -1.16
CA ILE A 82 3.87 -10.24 -2.28
C ILE A 82 3.19 -10.71 -3.56
N TYR A 83 3.10 -9.83 -4.54
CA TYR A 83 2.76 -10.11 -5.93
C TYR A 83 4.05 -10.22 -6.71
N TYR A 84 4.24 -11.28 -7.47
CA TYR A 84 5.45 -11.50 -8.23
C TYR A 84 5.14 -12.04 -9.62
N PRO A 85 5.94 -11.63 -10.63
CA PRO A 85 5.73 -12.08 -12.00
C PRO A 85 6.00 -13.57 -12.14
N ILE A 86 5.19 -14.22 -12.96
CA ILE A 86 5.44 -15.58 -13.43
C ILE A 86 5.60 -15.57 -14.95
N ASP A 87 6.13 -16.66 -15.49
CA ASP A 87 6.42 -16.74 -16.91
C ASP A 87 5.20 -16.40 -17.78
N GLY A 88 5.35 -15.32 -18.54
CA GLY A 88 4.58 -15.06 -19.73
C GLY A 88 5.36 -15.51 -20.99
N ASP A 89 5.00 -14.97 -22.14
CA ASP A 89 5.61 -15.33 -23.43
C ASP A 89 7.10 -14.98 -23.55
N ILE A 90 7.65 -14.13 -22.68
CA ILE A 90 9.02 -13.56 -22.81
C ILE A 90 9.99 -13.94 -21.67
N GLY A 91 9.56 -14.77 -20.72
CA GLY A 91 10.37 -15.15 -19.55
C GLY A 91 10.70 -13.98 -18.59
N VAL A 92 10.58 -14.24 -17.30
CA VAL A 92 10.81 -13.23 -16.25
C VAL A 92 12.30 -12.87 -16.17
N GLN A 93 12.60 -11.58 -16.10
CA GLN A 93 13.97 -11.07 -15.95
C GLN A 93 14.41 -11.11 -14.48
N LEU A 94 15.47 -11.87 -14.19
CA LEU A 94 16.05 -11.98 -12.85
C LEU A 94 17.39 -11.22 -12.75
N PRO A 95 17.77 -10.75 -11.56
CA PRO A 95 17.00 -10.76 -10.32
C PRO A 95 15.87 -9.71 -10.32
N LEU A 96 14.78 -9.99 -9.61
CA LEU A 96 13.62 -9.10 -9.47
C LEU A 96 13.98 -7.86 -8.65
N LYS A 97 13.59 -6.70 -9.13
CA LYS A 97 13.57 -5.46 -8.35
C LYS A 97 12.28 -5.38 -7.56
N SER A 98 12.32 -4.80 -6.37
CA SER A 98 11.19 -4.81 -5.45
C SER A 98 10.59 -3.42 -5.24
N ILE A 99 9.26 -3.36 -5.18
CA ILE A 99 8.52 -2.18 -4.75
C ILE A 99 7.60 -2.54 -3.58
N ILE A 100 7.59 -1.71 -2.54
CA ILE A 100 6.83 -1.94 -1.32
C ILE A 100 5.83 -0.79 -1.14
N PHE A 101 4.57 -1.12 -0.92
CA PHE A 101 3.48 -0.17 -0.75
C PHE A 101 2.93 -0.20 0.66
N THR A 102 2.69 1.00 1.21
CA THR A 102 1.86 1.18 2.40
C THR A 102 0.65 2.06 2.07
N PRO A 103 -0.57 1.72 2.54
CA PRO A 103 -1.79 2.44 2.19
C PRO A 103 -1.93 3.77 2.93
N GLY A 104 -2.95 4.53 2.56
CA GLY A 104 -3.40 5.72 3.27
C GLY A 104 -4.12 5.40 4.59
N PHE A 105 -4.62 6.45 5.25
CA PHE A 105 -5.40 6.35 6.49
C PHE A 105 -6.62 5.42 6.29
N GLY A 106 -6.83 4.52 7.24
CA GLY A 106 -7.94 3.56 7.20
C GLY A 106 -7.79 2.43 6.18
N GLY A 107 -6.66 2.35 5.47
CA GLY A 107 -6.41 1.31 4.48
C GLY A 107 -5.55 0.17 5.02
N GLY A 108 -5.91 -1.07 4.67
CA GLY A 108 -5.16 -2.29 4.96
C GLY A 108 -4.36 -2.80 3.77
N SER A 109 -3.82 -4.02 3.89
CA SER A 109 -2.93 -4.67 2.91
C SER A 109 -3.54 -4.93 1.52
N THR A 110 -4.84 -4.76 1.35
CA THR A 110 -5.52 -4.93 0.05
C THR A 110 -5.78 -3.61 -0.66
N SER A 111 -5.67 -2.47 0.05
CA SER A 111 -6.07 -1.15 -0.47
C SER A 111 -5.26 -0.67 -1.66
N MET A 112 -4.09 -1.26 -1.92
CA MET A 112 -3.25 -0.92 -3.08
C MET A 112 -3.02 -2.13 -4.01
N ALA A 113 -3.91 -3.12 -3.97
CA ALA A 113 -3.75 -4.36 -4.73
C ALA A 113 -3.58 -4.13 -6.25
N SER A 114 -4.34 -3.20 -6.83
CA SER A 114 -4.22 -2.86 -8.26
C SER A 114 -2.84 -2.32 -8.64
N TRP A 115 -2.21 -1.54 -7.75
CA TRP A 115 -0.84 -1.08 -7.97
C TRP A 115 0.16 -2.23 -7.93
N ALA A 116 0.03 -3.14 -6.96
CA ALA A 116 0.92 -4.29 -6.87
C ALA A 116 0.76 -5.24 -8.07
N GLN A 117 -0.47 -5.49 -8.50
CA GLN A 117 -0.77 -6.28 -9.71
C GLN A 117 -0.15 -5.64 -10.95
N TYR A 118 -0.33 -4.33 -11.12
CA TYR A 118 0.26 -3.58 -12.22
C TYR A 118 1.78 -3.73 -12.25
N PHE A 119 2.47 -3.44 -11.14
CA PHE A 119 3.93 -3.54 -11.10
C PHE A 119 4.42 -4.98 -11.28
N ALA A 120 3.72 -5.98 -10.72
CA ALA A 120 4.06 -7.38 -10.93
C ALA A 120 3.93 -7.78 -12.40
N SER A 121 2.88 -7.32 -13.09
CA SER A 121 2.71 -7.58 -14.52
C SER A 121 3.81 -6.95 -15.40
N TYR A 122 4.53 -5.97 -14.87
CA TYR A 122 5.71 -5.36 -15.51
C TYR A 122 7.05 -5.92 -15.02
N GLY A 123 7.05 -7.00 -14.26
CA GLY A 123 8.27 -7.72 -13.88
C GLY A 123 8.90 -7.28 -12.55
N PHE A 124 8.18 -6.54 -11.72
CA PHE A 124 8.61 -6.22 -10.36
C PHE A 124 8.07 -7.24 -9.36
N LEU A 125 8.81 -7.46 -8.30
CA LEU A 125 8.21 -7.96 -7.06
C LEU A 125 7.51 -6.78 -6.37
N ALA A 126 6.22 -6.89 -6.14
CA ALA A 126 5.44 -5.83 -5.50
C ALA A 126 4.85 -6.33 -4.18
N MET A 127 5.27 -5.75 -3.05
CA MET A 127 4.74 -6.08 -1.74
C MET A 127 3.81 -4.99 -1.24
N ILE A 128 2.69 -5.38 -0.67
CA ILE A 128 1.82 -4.47 0.10
C ILE A 128 1.87 -4.89 1.55
N ILE A 129 1.96 -3.92 2.44
CA ILE A 129 1.82 -4.11 3.88
C ILE A 129 0.60 -3.37 4.40
N GLY A 130 -0.11 -3.94 5.36
CA GLY A 130 -1.09 -3.25 6.19
C GLY A 130 -0.40 -2.64 7.41
N PRO A 131 -0.87 -1.51 7.94
CA PRO A 131 -0.43 -1.03 9.24
C PRO A 131 -0.92 -1.97 10.36
N ASN A 132 -0.28 -1.94 11.51
CA ASN A 132 -0.72 -2.70 12.68
C ASN A 132 -2.07 -2.18 13.21
N ASP A 133 -2.32 -0.88 13.07
CA ASP A 133 -3.61 -0.23 13.32
C ASP A 133 -3.90 0.76 12.19
N GLU A 134 -4.94 0.49 11.39
CA GLU A 134 -5.30 1.28 10.21
C GLU A 134 -5.65 2.74 10.54
N ILE A 135 -6.07 3.00 11.78
CA ILE A 135 -6.54 4.31 12.25
C ILE A 135 -5.47 5.03 13.09
N ASN A 136 -4.75 4.30 13.96
CA ASN A 136 -3.88 4.93 14.96
C ASN A 136 -2.39 4.89 14.62
N ASP A 137 -1.97 4.04 13.66
CA ASP A 137 -0.56 4.02 13.26
C ASP A 137 -0.18 5.34 12.58
N SER A 138 0.85 5.96 13.13
CA SER A 138 1.43 7.21 12.64
C SER A 138 2.13 7.05 11.28
N HIS A 139 2.48 8.16 10.64
CA HIS A 139 3.34 8.16 9.45
C HIS A 139 4.68 7.50 9.74
N GLN A 140 5.25 7.75 10.92
CA GLN A 140 6.50 7.15 11.37
C GLN A 140 6.38 5.62 11.49
N MET A 141 5.36 5.09 12.16
CA MET A 141 5.14 3.65 12.31
C MET A 141 4.96 2.97 10.94
N ARG A 142 4.24 3.60 10.02
CA ARG A 142 4.10 3.09 8.64
C ARG A 142 5.42 3.13 7.86
N ALA A 143 6.28 4.11 8.13
CA ALA A 143 7.63 4.18 7.55
C ALA A 143 8.53 3.05 8.08
N GLU A 144 8.46 2.77 9.37
CA GLU A 144 9.14 1.63 10.01
C GLU A 144 8.65 0.30 9.42
N GLY A 145 7.33 0.16 9.18
CA GLY A 145 6.75 -0.99 8.48
C GLY A 145 7.30 -1.19 7.07
N LEU A 146 7.53 -0.11 6.30
CA LEU A 146 8.17 -0.19 4.98
C LEU A 146 9.61 -0.74 5.08
N ILE A 147 10.35 -0.32 6.09
CA ILE A 147 11.71 -0.81 6.32
C ILE A 147 11.72 -2.28 6.75
N ASP A 148 10.80 -2.67 7.64
CA ASP A 148 10.65 -4.06 8.08
C ASP A 148 10.22 -5.00 6.93
N ALA A 149 9.43 -4.49 5.98
CA ALA A 149 9.06 -5.23 4.78
C ALA A 149 10.25 -5.51 3.85
N ILE A 150 11.28 -4.65 3.83
CA ILE A 150 12.54 -4.95 3.11
C ILE A 150 13.22 -6.18 3.71
N GLU A 151 13.25 -6.29 5.04
CA GLU A 151 13.78 -7.49 5.71
C GLU A 151 12.98 -8.73 5.32
N THR A 152 11.66 -8.63 5.28
CA THR A 152 10.79 -9.74 4.86
C THR A 152 11.11 -10.22 3.46
N ILE A 153 11.27 -9.31 2.50
CA ILE A 153 11.62 -9.67 1.12
C ILE A 153 13.01 -10.30 1.04
N LYS A 154 13.99 -9.78 1.80
CA LYS A 154 15.33 -10.37 1.86
C LYS A 154 15.31 -11.79 2.44
N GLN A 155 14.53 -12.02 3.51
CA GLN A 155 14.35 -13.36 4.07
C GLN A 155 13.63 -14.30 3.10
N GLU A 156 12.65 -13.80 2.33
CA GLU A 156 11.96 -14.59 1.32
C GLU A 156 12.90 -15.06 0.21
N ASN A 157 13.89 -14.23 -0.17
CA ASN A 157 14.94 -14.59 -1.10
C ASN A 157 15.85 -15.72 -0.58
N GLU A 158 15.95 -15.90 0.73
CA GLU A 158 16.77 -16.92 1.38
C GLU A 158 15.94 -18.14 1.83
N ARG A 159 14.60 -18.05 1.82
CA ARG A 159 13.71 -19.10 2.30
C ARG A 159 13.67 -20.27 1.33
N LEU A 160 14.24 -21.42 1.76
CA LEU A 160 14.20 -22.66 0.98
C LEU A 160 12.75 -23.10 0.73
N GLY A 161 12.44 -23.35 -0.53
CA GLY A 161 11.09 -23.76 -0.96
C GLY A 161 10.17 -22.61 -1.30
N SER A 162 10.58 -21.35 -1.11
CA SER A 162 9.91 -20.20 -1.71
C SER A 162 10.07 -20.22 -3.22
N PRO A 163 9.03 -19.84 -3.98
CA PRO A 163 9.19 -19.61 -5.43
C PRO A 163 10.11 -18.43 -5.74
N LEU A 164 10.45 -17.60 -4.76
CA LEU A 164 11.31 -16.43 -4.85
C LEU A 164 12.74 -16.68 -4.36
N TYR A 165 13.06 -17.94 -3.97
CA TYR A 165 14.40 -18.29 -3.52
C TYR A 165 15.47 -17.93 -4.56
N ASP A 166 16.50 -17.17 -4.14
CA ASP A 166 17.63 -16.71 -4.98
C ASP A 166 17.19 -15.95 -6.27
N SER A 167 16.06 -15.26 -6.21
CA SER A 167 15.46 -14.59 -7.37
C SER A 167 15.33 -13.07 -7.22
N ILE A 168 15.67 -12.50 -6.06
CA ILE A 168 15.43 -11.09 -5.72
C ILE A 168 16.74 -10.32 -5.66
N ASP A 169 16.74 -9.08 -6.18
CA ASP A 169 17.87 -8.15 -6.02
C ASP A 169 17.82 -7.54 -4.61
N PRO A 170 18.77 -7.87 -3.72
CA PRO A 170 18.74 -7.41 -2.33
C PRO A 170 19.11 -5.93 -2.14
N MET A 171 19.46 -5.22 -3.23
CA MET A 171 19.93 -3.83 -3.22
C MET A 171 19.07 -2.90 -4.08
N ASN A 172 17.92 -3.35 -4.58
CA ASN A 172 17.06 -2.56 -5.47
C ASN A 172 15.62 -2.50 -4.96
N PHE A 173 15.38 -1.68 -3.94
CA PHE A 173 14.06 -1.47 -3.37
C PHE A 173 13.50 -0.09 -3.71
N ILE A 174 12.21 -0.04 -3.98
CA ILE A 174 11.41 1.19 -4.07
C ILE A 174 10.42 1.16 -2.92
N VAL A 175 10.32 2.24 -2.17
CA VAL A 175 9.27 2.42 -1.17
C VAL A 175 8.20 3.35 -1.71
N ALA A 176 6.92 2.99 -1.52
CA ALA A 176 5.81 3.69 -2.12
C ALA A 176 4.61 3.78 -1.17
N GLY A 177 3.75 4.76 -1.40
CA GLY A 177 2.51 4.86 -0.64
C GLY A 177 1.58 5.94 -1.14
N TYR A 178 0.33 5.87 -0.69
CA TYR A 178 -0.72 6.83 -1.03
C TYR A 178 -1.13 7.63 0.20
N SER A 179 -1.38 8.93 0.05
CA SER A 179 -1.84 9.83 1.11
C SER A 179 -0.91 9.75 2.34
N MET A 180 -1.39 9.26 3.48
CA MET A 180 -0.60 9.01 4.68
C MET A 180 0.57 8.04 4.42
N GLY A 181 0.34 6.99 3.62
CA GLY A 181 1.39 6.09 3.16
C GLY A 181 2.41 6.77 2.25
N GLY A 182 1.99 7.77 1.46
CA GLY A 182 2.88 8.60 0.66
C GLY A 182 3.82 9.44 1.53
N GLY A 183 3.32 10.00 2.62
CA GLY A 183 4.16 10.66 3.63
C GLY A 183 5.10 9.69 4.33
N ALA A 184 4.60 8.52 4.70
CA ALA A 184 5.41 7.45 5.30
C ALA A 184 6.54 7.00 4.38
N SER A 185 6.30 6.89 3.07
CA SER A 185 7.36 6.52 2.11
C SER A 185 8.49 7.54 2.08
N GLN A 186 8.20 8.84 2.23
CA GLN A 186 9.25 9.87 2.32
C GLN A 186 10.01 9.81 3.65
N ILE A 187 9.31 9.59 4.77
CA ILE A 187 9.96 9.41 6.09
C ILE A 187 10.89 8.20 6.07
N ALA A 188 10.47 7.09 5.45
CA ALA A 188 11.29 5.89 5.35
C ALA A 188 12.68 6.14 4.74
N LEU A 189 12.80 7.10 3.81
CA LEU A 189 14.07 7.47 3.17
C LEU A 189 15.02 8.22 4.09
N THR A 190 14.55 8.70 5.24
CA THR A 190 15.33 9.50 6.21
C THR A 190 15.69 8.73 7.49
N LEU A 191 15.21 7.49 7.61
CA LEU A 191 15.45 6.68 8.82
C LEU A 191 16.92 6.25 8.91
N ASP A 192 17.46 6.29 10.13
CA ASP A 192 18.79 5.73 10.42
C ASP A 192 18.70 4.21 10.56
N HIS A 193 18.62 3.53 9.41
CA HIS A 193 18.49 2.08 9.36
C HIS A 193 19.30 1.48 8.18
N PRO A 194 20.01 0.35 8.37
CA PRO A 194 20.84 -0.25 7.32
C PRO A 194 20.11 -0.58 6.01
N HIS A 195 18.81 -0.87 6.07
CA HIS A 195 18.02 -1.17 4.88
C HIS A 195 17.79 0.05 3.98
N VAL A 196 17.90 1.26 4.50
CA VAL A 196 17.78 2.49 3.70
C VAL A 196 18.83 2.55 2.59
N GLU A 197 20.02 2.00 2.83
CA GLU A 197 21.09 1.90 1.82
C GLU A 197 20.71 1.07 0.59
N SER A 198 19.73 0.17 0.71
CA SER A 198 19.21 -0.64 -0.39
C SER A 198 18.02 0.00 -1.12
N ILE A 199 17.54 1.16 -0.67
CA ILE A 199 16.43 1.88 -1.33
C ILE A 199 16.99 2.78 -2.41
N VAL A 200 16.53 2.58 -3.63
CA VAL A 200 16.97 3.34 -4.81
C VAL A 200 16.01 4.45 -5.24
N SER A 201 14.76 4.38 -4.79
CA SER A 201 13.76 5.41 -5.10
C SER A 201 12.58 5.39 -4.12
N GLY A 202 11.88 6.52 -4.03
CA GLY A 202 10.60 6.68 -3.37
C GLY A 202 9.47 7.06 -4.33
N ILE A 203 8.25 6.62 -4.07
CA ILE A 203 7.03 7.06 -4.77
C ILE A 203 6.00 7.50 -3.74
N ALA A 204 5.70 8.78 -3.72
CA ALA A 204 4.77 9.40 -2.79
C ALA A 204 3.53 9.91 -3.53
N LEU A 205 2.46 9.12 -3.55
CA LEU A 205 1.22 9.45 -4.25
C LEU A 205 0.34 10.33 -3.35
N ASN A 206 0.12 11.60 -3.75
CA ASN A 206 -0.65 12.59 -2.99
C ASN A 206 -0.30 12.59 -1.49
N PRO A 207 0.97 12.75 -1.12
CA PRO A 207 1.42 12.52 0.24
C PRO A 207 0.84 13.53 1.23
N THR A 208 0.48 13.05 2.42
CA THR A 208 0.32 13.89 3.60
C THR A 208 1.56 13.73 4.46
N ILE A 209 2.27 14.81 4.73
CA ILE A 209 3.49 14.78 5.54
C ILE A 209 3.13 15.37 6.90
N ILE A 210 2.94 14.50 7.88
CA ILE A 210 2.64 14.87 9.25
C ILE A 210 3.63 14.12 10.14
N ILE A 211 4.36 14.85 10.98
CA ILE A 211 5.16 14.28 12.05
C ILE A 211 4.40 14.55 13.34
N GLU A 212 3.90 13.49 13.94
CA GLU A 212 2.90 13.55 15.00
C GLU A 212 3.48 13.81 16.39
N ASP A 213 4.79 13.66 16.55
CA ASP A 213 5.48 13.89 17.82
C ASP A 213 6.41 15.09 17.71
N CYS A 214 5.86 16.28 17.86
CA CYS A 214 6.69 17.45 17.94
C CYS A 214 6.33 18.35 19.12
N ASP A 215 7.35 18.84 19.80
CA ASP A 215 7.26 19.80 20.91
C ASP A 215 6.59 21.14 20.53
N LEU A 216 6.30 21.35 19.25
CA LEU A 216 5.68 22.56 18.75
C LEU A 216 4.16 22.60 18.93
N CYS A 217 3.54 21.49 19.35
CA CYS A 217 2.08 21.40 19.57
C CYS A 217 1.73 20.96 21.02
N PRO A 218 2.19 21.64 22.04
CA PRO A 218 2.10 21.15 23.42
C PRO A 218 0.69 21.04 23.99
N ASN A 219 -0.37 21.49 23.30
CA ASN A 219 -1.74 21.60 23.83
C ASN A 219 -2.82 21.11 22.86
N SER A 220 -2.50 20.30 21.88
CA SER A 220 -3.46 19.80 20.88
C SER A 220 -3.50 18.27 20.87
N ASP A 221 -4.70 17.69 20.97
CA ASP A 221 -4.90 16.24 20.77
C ASP A 221 -4.59 15.78 19.33
N TYR A 222 -4.38 16.77 18.44
CA TYR A 222 -3.96 16.56 17.05
C TYR A 222 -2.82 17.53 16.72
N CYS A 223 -1.60 17.03 16.82
CA CYS A 223 -0.43 17.79 16.42
C CYS A 223 -0.09 17.49 14.96
N ILE A 224 -0.37 18.44 14.08
CA ILE A 224 0.05 18.39 12.69
C ILE A 224 1.32 19.23 12.56
N CYS A 225 2.47 18.58 12.51
CA CYS A 225 3.73 19.24 12.25
C CYS A 225 4.21 18.88 10.85
N LEU A 226 4.17 19.85 9.95
CA LEU A 226 4.93 19.77 8.70
C LEU A 226 6.37 20.14 9.05
N VAL A 227 7.29 19.21 8.94
CA VAL A 227 8.72 19.45 9.15
C VAL A 227 9.48 19.03 7.87
N PRO A 228 9.34 19.81 6.78
CA PRO A 228 9.98 19.51 5.50
C PRO A 228 11.50 19.32 5.64
N GLU A 229 12.11 20.03 6.60
CA GLU A 229 13.54 20.00 6.85
C GLU A 229 14.03 18.63 7.37
N MET A 230 13.15 17.81 7.97
CA MET A 230 13.50 16.47 8.43
C MET A 230 13.40 15.42 7.31
N LEU A 231 12.87 15.79 6.16
CA LEU A 231 12.73 14.90 5.00
C LEU A 231 13.81 15.12 3.95
N VAL A 232 14.99 15.56 4.38
CA VAL A 232 16.13 15.78 3.49
C VAL A 232 16.86 14.47 3.25
N HIS A 233 16.86 14.01 2.02
CA HIS A 233 17.59 12.83 1.55
C HIS A 233 17.99 13.01 0.09
N ASP A 234 18.99 12.25 -0.37
CA ASP A 234 19.50 12.29 -1.75
C ASP A 234 18.86 11.19 -2.65
N ILE A 235 17.91 10.41 -2.13
CA ILE A 235 17.25 9.33 -2.88
C ILE A 235 16.20 9.92 -3.83
N PRO A 236 16.22 9.59 -5.13
CA PRO A 236 15.23 10.06 -6.09
C PRO A 236 13.80 9.73 -5.66
N THR A 237 12.93 10.72 -5.61
CA THR A 237 11.54 10.55 -5.21
C THR A 237 10.60 11.13 -6.27
N PHE A 238 9.61 10.33 -6.65
CA PHE A 238 8.48 10.75 -7.47
C PHE A 238 7.33 11.17 -6.54
N VAL A 239 6.81 12.39 -6.73
CA VAL A 239 5.72 12.98 -5.91
C VAL A 239 4.59 13.44 -6.80
#